data_a6323eda229ec2f4aa01967cba77c7a9
#
_entry.id   a6323eda229ec2f4aa01967cba77c7a9
#
_cell.length_a   1.000
_cell.length_b   1.000
_cell.length_c   1.000
_cell.angle_alpha   90.00
_cell.angle_beta   90.00
_cell.angle_gamma   90.00
#
_symmetry.space_group_name_H-M   'P 1'
#
loop_
_entity.id
_entity.type
_entity.pdbx_description
1 polymer ?
#
loop_
_entity_poly.entity_id
_entity_poly.type
_entity_poly.pdbx_seq_one_letter_code
_entity_poly.pdbx_strand_id
1 'polypeptide(L)'
;MNLLHFIRALLVIPFALFMTLLISLATLFKTLVLQMGANSVQGLAAWWARSICWASGVKVALAHTEQLEPGKPYIFAANHQSQFDILVLQGFLGINFRWLAKKELFRVPIWGAAMSRAGYIPIDRSHGRQAIKSLGDAAQKIAAGTSVIIFPEGTRSKDGKLHDFKAGAMMLAIKSGVPIVPVAILGTYKILPKGKLFVTPGKVEIRVGRPIEIKNHGFKDKHTLAKLSREAVAELLTT
;
A
#
# COMPACT_ATOMS: atom_id res chain seq x y z
N MET A 1 3.36 29.46 6.73
CA MET A 1 2.28 28.80 5.97
C MET A 1 1.33 29.91 5.56
N ASN A 2 1.13 30.17 4.25
CA ASN A 2 0.21 31.23 3.84
C ASN A 2 -1.26 30.76 4.03
N LEU A 3 -2.18 31.73 4.10
CA LEU A 3 -3.60 31.51 4.38
C LEU A 3 -4.23 30.44 3.51
N LEU A 4 -3.88 30.38 2.22
CA LEU A 4 -4.41 29.41 1.27
C LEU A 4 -4.03 27.95 1.65
N HIS A 5 -2.79 27.74 2.09
CA HIS A 5 -2.35 26.40 2.53
C HIS A 5 -3.04 25.97 3.83
N PHE A 6 -3.31 26.91 4.72
CA PHE A 6 -4.06 26.64 5.96
C PHE A 6 -5.51 26.24 5.68
N ILE A 7 -6.22 27.01 4.84
CA ILE A 7 -7.59 26.70 4.41
C ILE A 7 -7.65 25.33 3.73
N ARG A 8 -6.72 25.05 2.81
CA ARG A 8 -6.63 23.74 2.15
C ARG A 8 -6.46 22.60 3.16
N ALA A 9 -5.54 22.76 4.11
CA ALA A 9 -5.28 21.73 5.11
C ALA A 9 -6.51 21.43 6.00
N LEU A 10 -7.31 22.45 6.33
CA LEU A 10 -8.57 22.28 7.04
C LEU A 10 -9.64 21.55 6.21
N LEU A 11 -9.71 21.79 4.91
CA LEU A 11 -10.74 21.22 4.02
C LEU A 11 -10.39 19.80 3.56
N VAL A 12 -9.13 19.42 3.52
CA VAL A 12 -8.71 18.09 3.04
C VAL A 12 -9.23 16.95 3.93
N ILE A 13 -9.24 17.13 5.25
CA ILE A 13 -9.71 16.07 6.17
C ILE A 13 -11.20 15.78 5.97
N PRO A 14 -12.13 16.76 6.07
CA PRO A 14 -13.55 16.48 5.85
C PRO A 14 -13.82 15.99 4.42
N PHE A 15 -13.12 16.50 3.41
CA PHE A 15 -13.19 16.00 2.05
C PHE A 15 -12.77 14.53 1.95
N ALA A 16 -11.65 14.15 2.57
CA ALA A 16 -11.18 12.76 2.57
C ALA A 16 -12.16 11.81 3.28
N LEU A 17 -12.77 12.24 4.39
CA LEU A 17 -13.79 11.46 5.09
C LEU A 17 -15.04 11.29 4.23
N PHE A 18 -15.53 12.37 3.62
CA PHE A 18 -16.67 12.32 2.69
C PHE A 18 -16.40 11.39 1.51
N MET A 19 -15.26 11.53 0.85
CA MET A 19 -14.86 10.67 -0.27
C MET A 19 -14.71 9.21 0.14
N THR A 20 -14.17 8.95 1.34
CA THR A 20 -14.07 7.58 1.86
C THR A 20 -15.44 6.96 2.06
N LEU A 21 -16.39 7.69 2.63
CA LEU A 21 -17.77 7.22 2.78
C LEU A 21 -18.44 6.97 1.41
N LEU A 22 -18.35 7.94 0.50
CA LEU A 22 -18.93 7.86 -0.85
C LEU A 22 -18.42 6.63 -1.62
N ILE A 23 -17.09 6.44 -1.66
CA ILE A 23 -16.49 5.31 -2.38
C ILE A 23 -16.75 3.98 -1.67
N SER A 24 -16.85 3.96 -0.35
CA SER A 24 -17.25 2.76 0.39
C SER A 24 -18.68 2.33 0.02
N LEU A 25 -19.61 3.27 -0.02
CA LEU A 25 -20.99 3.00 -0.44
C LEU A 25 -21.07 2.56 -1.91
N ALA A 26 -20.34 3.23 -2.81
CA ALA A 26 -20.24 2.83 -4.22
C ALA A 26 -19.64 1.42 -4.40
N THR A 27 -18.64 1.08 -3.61
CA THR A 27 -18.03 -0.26 -3.57
C THR A 27 -19.05 -1.31 -3.11
N LEU A 28 -19.76 -1.04 -2.03
CA LEU A 28 -20.81 -1.95 -1.53
C LEU A 28 -21.95 -2.10 -2.55
N PHE A 29 -22.39 -1.02 -3.16
CA PHE A 29 -23.40 -1.08 -4.22
C PHE A 29 -22.95 -1.95 -5.39
N LYS A 30 -21.76 -1.70 -5.95
CA LYS A 30 -21.21 -2.52 -7.05
C LYS A 30 -21.07 -3.99 -6.69
N THR A 31 -20.67 -4.30 -5.48
CA THR A 31 -20.35 -5.69 -5.11
C THR A 31 -21.53 -6.46 -4.52
N LEU A 32 -22.50 -5.80 -3.88
CA LEU A 32 -23.68 -6.43 -3.27
C LEU A 32 -24.90 -6.40 -4.19
N VAL A 33 -25.15 -5.25 -4.85
CA VAL A 33 -26.33 -5.07 -5.69
C VAL A 33 -26.05 -5.51 -7.12
N LEU A 34 -24.93 -5.03 -7.72
CA LEU A 34 -24.57 -5.41 -9.09
C LEU A 34 -23.77 -6.72 -9.15
N GLN A 35 -23.48 -7.36 -8.02
CA GLN A 35 -22.75 -8.62 -7.87
C GLN A 35 -21.40 -8.68 -8.63
N MET A 36 -20.75 -7.52 -8.77
CA MET A 36 -19.48 -7.41 -9.48
C MET A 36 -18.31 -7.85 -8.58
N GLY A 37 -17.31 -8.51 -9.17
CA GLY A 37 -16.13 -8.98 -8.45
C GLY A 37 -15.21 -7.86 -7.94
N ALA A 38 -14.30 -8.20 -7.01
CA ALA A 38 -13.38 -7.26 -6.36
C ALA A 38 -12.49 -6.45 -7.33
N ASN A 39 -12.20 -6.98 -8.53
CA ASN A 39 -11.43 -6.25 -9.54
C ASN A 39 -12.16 -5.03 -10.09
N SER A 40 -13.49 -5.07 -10.14
CA SER A 40 -14.32 -4.00 -10.68
C SER A 40 -14.31 -2.70 -9.85
N VAL A 41 -13.87 -2.76 -8.59
CA VAL A 41 -13.84 -1.61 -7.68
C VAL A 41 -12.46 -0.96 -7.55
N GLN A 42 -11.42 -1.52 -8.20
CA GLN A 42 -10.08 -0.94 -8.15
C GLN A 42 -10.03 0.48 -8.75
N GLY A 43 -10.77 0.72 -9.84
CA GLY A 43 -10.91 2.05 -10.43
C GLY A 43 -11.52 3.07 -9.46
N LEU A 44 -12.54 2.65 -8.66
CA LEU A 44 -13.13 3.51 -7.62
C LEU A 44 -12.10 3.87 -6.54
N ALA A 45 -11.34 2.88 -6.07
CA ALA A 45 -10.30 3.10 -5.07
C ALA A 45 -9.16 3.99 -5.62
N ALA A 46 -8.78 3.84 -6.88
CA ALA A 46 -7.81 4.70 -7.53
C ALA A 46 -8.34 6.15 -7.67
N TRP A 47 -9.59 6.31 -8.07
CA TRP A 47 -10.22 7.62 -8.17
C TRP A 47 -10.31 8.32 -6.81
N TRP A 48 -10.73 7.60 -5.75
CA TRP A 48 -10.70 8.07 -4.36
C TRP A 48 -9.33 8.62 -3.97
N ALA A 49 -8.29 7.86 -4.21
CA ALA A 49 -6.93 8.23 -3.84
C ALA A 49 -6.43 9.46 -4.63
N ARG A 50 -6.69 9.48 -5.94
CA ARG A 50 -6.34 10.61 -6.83
C ARG A 50 -7.06 11.89 -6.43
N SER A 51 -8.36 11.83 -6.09
CA SER A 51 -9.13 13.00 -5.68
C SER A 51 -8.61 13.61 -4.38
N ILE A 52 -8.20 12.79 -3.40
CA ILE A 52 -7.59 13.29 -2.16
C ILE A 52 -6.21 13.89 -2.44
N CYS A 53 -5.38 13.24 -3.26
CA CYS A 53 -4.08 13.80 -3.68
C CYS A 53 -4.26 15.16 -4.39
N TRP A 54 -5.23 15.27 -5.30
CA TRP A 54 -5.54 16.52 -6.00
C TRP A 54 -5.98 17.62 -5.02
N ALA A 55 -6.95 17.34 -4.15
CA ALA A 55 -7.41 18.29 -3.14
C ALA A 55 -6.28 18.74 -2.20
N SER A 56 -5.33 17.85 -1.93
CA SER A 56 -4.13 18.12 -1.12
C SER A 56 -3.05 18.91 -1.88
N GLY A 57 -3.19 19.10 -3.18
CA GLY A 57 -2.16 19.75 -4.03
C GLY A 57 -0.92 18.88 -4.21
N VAL A 58 -1.09 17.55 -4.15
CA VAL A 58 0.00 16.58 -4.34
C VAL A 58 0.07 16.16 -5.80
N LYS A 59 1.22 16.35 -6.43
CA LYS A 59 1.52 15.89 -7.79
C LYS A 59 2.35 14.62 -7.70
N VAL A 60 1.93 13.57 -8.42
CA VAL A 60 2.59 12.26 -8.37
C VAL A 60 3.15 11.91 -9.74
N ALA A 61 4.42 11.50 -9.77
CA ALA A 61 5.09 10.89 -10.91
C ALA A 61 5.33 9.40 -10.64
N LEU A 62 5.30 8.59 -11.69
CA LEU A 62 5.58 7.15 -11.65
C LEU A 62 6.67 6.83 -12.66
N ALA A 63 7.66 6.04 -12.26
CA ALA A 63 8.78 5.63 -13.09
C ALA A 63 9.05 4.11 -12.99
N HIS A 64 9.56 3.53 -14.09
CA HIS A 64 10.11 2.17 -14.16
C HIS A 64 9.10 1.02 -13.96
N THR A 65 7.89 1.14 -14.51
CA THR A 65 6.89 0.05 -14.46
C THR A 65 7.02 -0.97 -15.60
N GLU A 66 7.81 -0.68 -16.61
CA GLU A 66 8.04 -1.50 -17.80
C GLU A 66 8.67 -2.86 -17.53
N GLN A 67 9.18 -3.08 -16.33
CA GLN A 67 9.84 -4.32 -15.90
C GLN A 67 8.89 -5.39 -15.38
N LEU A 68 7.59 -5.07 -15.28
CA LEU A 68 6.58 -5.97 -14.73
C LEU A 68 5.86 -6.73 -15.84
N GLU A 69 5.79 -8.05 -15.71
CA GLU A 69 5.06 -8.91 -16.63
C GLU A 69 3.54 -8.77 -16.38
N PRO A 70 2.74 -8.46 -17.42
CA PRO A 70 1.29 -8.41 -17.29
C PRO A 70 0.70 -9.73 -16.78
N GLY A 71 -0.21 -9.65 -15.79
CA GLY A 71 -0.90 -10.81 -15.24
C GLY A 71 -0.11 -11.64 -14.22
N LYS A 72 1.19 -11.41 -14.04
CA LYS A 72 1.99 -12.06 -13.00
C LYS A 72 1.72 -11.42 -11.65
N PRO A 73 1.48 -12.20 -10.58
CA PRO A 73 1.32 -11.66 -9.25
C PRO A 73 2.67 -11.21 -8.67
N TYR A 74 2.65 -10.13 -7.87
CA TYR A 74 3.81 -9.57 -7.21
C TYR A 74 3.51 -9.15 -5.78
N ILE A 75 4.54 -9.18 -4.93
CA ILE A 75 4.54 -8.57 -3.61
C ILE A 75 5.36 -7.28 -3.69
N PHE A 76 4.68 -6.13 -3.74
CA PHE A 76 5.32 -4.83 -3.74
C PHE A 76 5.77 -4.46 -2.33
N ALA A 77 7.07 -4.33 -2.12
CA ALA A 77 7.69 -3.96 -0.85
C ALA A 77 8.12 -2.50 -0.90
N ALA A 78 7.38 -1.62 -0.22
CA ALA A 78 7.61 -0.18 -0.24
C ALA A 78 8.13 0.37 1.09
N ASN A 79 8.90 1.48 1.06
CA ASN A 79 9.17 2.28 2.25
C ASN A 79 7.89 2.95 2.76
N HIS A 80 7.84 3.28 4.07
CA HIS A 80 6.64 3.83 4.69
C HIS A 80 6.95 5.07 5.54
N GLN A 81 6.59 6.24 5.05
CA GLN A 81 6.91 7.53 5.65
C GLN A 81 5.67 8.34 6.03
N SER A 82 4.52 8.08 5.37
CA SER A 82 3.34 8.93 5.46
C SER A 82 2.04 8.12 5.29
N GLN A 83 0.91 8.70 5.69
CA GLN A 83 -0.41 8.20 5.25
C GLN A 83 -0.59 8.38 3.74
N PHE A 84 0.09 9.36 3.14
CA PHE A 84 0.03 9.59 1.70
C PHE A 84 0.67 8.47 0.88
N ASP A 85 1.52 7.61 1.46
CA ASP A 85 2.05 6.44 0.76
C ASP A 85 0.92 5.53 0.25
N ILE A 86 -0.15 5.37 1.07
CA ILE A 86 -1.33 4.58 0.69
C ILE A 86 -2.06 5.23 -0.49
N LEU A 87 -2.27 6.56 -0.44
CA LEU A 87 -2.99 7.29 -1.47
C LEU A 87 -2.22 7.30 -2.80
N VAL A 88 -0.90 7.54 -2.75
CA VAL A 88 -0.11 7.62 -3.97
C VAL A 88 0.03 6.26 -4.65
N LEU A 89 0.25 5.18 -3.89
CA LEU A 89 0.27 3.83 -4.47
C LEU A 89 -1.10 3.41 -5.01
N GLN A 90 -2.19 3.64 -4.24
CA GLN A 90 -3.54 3.30 -4.67
C GLN A 90 -3.96 4.05 -5.93
N GLY A 91 -3.60 5.32 -6.02
CA GLY A 91 -4.02 6.18 -7.12
C GLY A 91 -3.19 6.05 -8.39
N PHE A 92 -1.89 5.77 -8.25
CA PHE A 92 -0.96 6.03 -9.34
C PHE A 92 -0.09 4.85 -9.75
N LEU A 93 -0.01 3.77 -8.98
CA LEU A 93 0.80 2.59 -9.36
C LEU A 93 0.29 1.90 -10.63
N GLY A 94 -1.00 2.04 -10.96
CA GLY A 94 -1.57 1.53 -12.22
C GLY A 94 -1.76 0.00 -12.29
N ILE A 95 -1.53 -0.71 -11.20
CA ILE A 95 -1.56 -2.17 -11.11
C ILE A 95 -2.73 -2.60 -10.23
N ASN A 96 -3.34 -3.74 -10.56
CA ASN A 96 -4.37 -4.35 -9.73
C ASN A 96 -3.73 -5.11 -8.56
N PHE A 97 -3.87 -4.58 -7.37
CA PHE A 97 -3.33 -5.18 -6.15
C PHE A 97 -4.32 -5.12 -4.98
N ARG A 98 -3.97 -5.78 -3.88
CA ARG A 98 -4.72 -5.73 -2.62
C ARG A 98 -3.84 -5.25 -1.48
N TRP A 99 -4.44 -4.49 -0.57
CA TRP A 99 -3.76 -4.09 0.66
C TRP A 99 -3.77 -5.22 1.68
N LEU A 100 -2.62 -5.46 2.32
CA LEU A 100 -2.56 -6.18 3.57
C LEU A 100 -2.78 -5.17 4.71
N ALA A 101 -3.98 -5.15 5.26
CA ALA A 101 -4.39 -4.15 6.23
C ALA A 101 -4.62 -4.76 7.62
N LYS A 102 -4.45 -3.95 8.66
CA LYS A 102 -4.68 -4.36 10.05
C LYS A 102 -6.12 -4.84 10.24
N LYS A 103 -6.33 -6.03 10.83
CA LYS A 103 -7.66 -6.67 10.96
C LYS A 103 -8.71 -5.77 11.61
N GLU A 104 -8.31 -4.90 12.53
CA GLU A 104 -9.22 -3.99 13.24
C GLU A 104 -9.88 -2.96 12.30
N LEU A 105 -9.25 -2.60 11.19
CA LEU A 105 -9.83 -1.69 10.20
C LEU A 105 -11.07 -2.28 9.52
N PHE A 106 -11.14 -3.60 9.42
CA PHE A 106 -12.30 -4.30 8.85
C PHE A 106 -13.54 -4.31 9.76
N ARG A 107 -13.39 -3.85 11.02
CA ARG A 107 -14.51 -3.67 11.96
C ARG A 107 -15.15 -2.30 11.88
N VAL A 108 -14.52 -1.35 11.17
CA VAL A 108 -15.11 0.00 10.98
C VAL A 108 -16.36 -0.13 10.11
N PRO A 109 -17.52 0.34 10.57
CA PRO A 109 -18.76 0.25 9.81
C PRO A 109 -18.63 0.84 8.39
N ILE A 110 -19.32 0.25 7.42
CA ILE A 110 -19.32 0.65 6.01
C ILE A 110 -17.94 0.49 5.36
N TRP A 111 -16.91 1.20 5.85
CA TRP A 111 -15.56 1.16 5.28
C TRP A 111 -14.92 -0.23 5.38
N GLY A 112 -15.01 -0.90 6.54
CA GLY A 112 -14.47 -2.25 6.72
C GLY A 112 -15.17 -3.28 5.83
N ALA A 113 -16.49 -3.16 5.66
CA ALA A 113 -17.24 -4.00 4.72
C ALA A 113 -16.81 -3.75 3.27
N ALA A 114 -16.63 -2.48 2.88
CA ALA A 114 -16.13 -2.12 1.55
C ALA A 114 -14.72 -2.65 1.31
N MET A 115 -13.81 -2.56 2.29
CA MET A 115 -12.46 -3.15 2.23
C MET A 115 -12.52 -4.67 1.99
N SER A 116 -13.40 -5.38 2.70
CA SER A 116 -13.59 -6.82 2.54
C SER A 116 -14.10 -7.16 1.14
N ARG A 117 -15.07 -6.42 0.63
CA ARG A 117 -15.63 -6.59 -0.71
C ARG A 117 -14.64 -6.22 -1.82
N ALA A 118 -13.76 -5.25 -1.57
CA ALA A 118 -12.65 -4.92 -2.46
C ALA A 118 -11.54 -6.00 -2.48
N GLY A 119 -11.66 -7.06 -1.68
CA GLY A 119 -10.72 -8.17 -1.61
C GLY A 119 -9.45 -7.87 -0.81
N TYR A 120 -9.44 -6.80 -0.01
CA TYR A 120 -8.30 -6.50 0.86
C TYR A 120 -8.14 -7.59 1.92
N ILE A 121 -6.90 -7.83 2.34
CA ILE A 121 -6.54 -8.98 3.16
C ILE A 121 -6.28 -8.53 4.60
N PRO A 122 -7.10 -8.97 5.58
CA PRO A 122 -6.85 -8.65 6.98
C PRO A 122 -5.63 -9.39 7.50
N ILE A 123 -4.71 -8.67 8.15
CA ILE A 123 -3.55 -9.25 8.83
C ILE A 123 -3.65 -9.00 10.33
N ASP A 124 -3.57 -10.09 11.07
CA ASP A 124 -3.34 -10.03 12.50
C ASP A 124 -1.86 -9.72 12.76
N ARG A 125 -1.60 -8.58 13.37
CA ARG A 125 -0.23 -8.15 13.71
C ARG A 125 0.13 -8.46 15.17
N SER A 126 -0.75 -9.15 15.90
CA SER A 126 -0.44 -9.68 17.22
C SER A 126 0.60 -10.81 17.14
N HIS A 127 1.11 -11.23 18.28
CA HIS A 127 2.00 -12.38 18.33
C HIS A 127 1.20 -13.67 18.46
N GLY A 128 1.78 -14.80 18.02
CA GLY A 128 1.24 -16.13 18.24
C GLY A 128 0.56 -16.76 17.02
N ARG A 129 -0.23 -17.80 17.28
CA ARG A 129 -0.83 -18.67 16.25
C ARG A 129 -1.73 -17.91 15.26
N GLN A 130 -2.48 -16.93 15.73
CA GLN A 130 -3.39 -16.15 14.87
C GLN A 130 -2.65 -15.31 13.83
N ALA A 131 -1.51 -14.71 14.21
CA ALA A 131 -0.65 -13.97 13.28
C ALA A 131 -0.07 -14.92 12.21
N ILE A 132 0.42 -16.09 12.62
CA ILE A 132 0.95 -17.11 11.69
C ILE A 132 -0.14 -17.59 10.73
N LYS A 133 -1.34 -17.86 11.24
CA LYS A 133 -2.49 -18.27 10.42
C LYS A 133 -2.85 -17.19 9.39
N SER A 134 -3.00 -15.94 9.81
CA SER A 134 -3.37 -14.83 8.90
C SER A 134 -2.33 -14.61 7.80
N LEU A 135 -1.04 -14.81 8.10
CA LEU A 135 0.02 -14.79 7.09
C LEU A 135 -0.09 -15.97 6.12
N GLY A 136 -0.46 -17.16 6.61
CA GLY A 136 -0.71 -18.34 5.76
C GLY A 136 -1.87 -18.11 4.80
N ASP A 137 -3.01 -17.62 5.31
CA ASP A 137 -4.20 -17.33 4.51
C ASP A 137 -3.91 -16.23 3.45
N ALA A 138 -3.10 -15.24 3.82
CA ALA A 138 -2.65 -14.21 2.87
C ALA A 138 -1.75 -14.79 1.78
N ALA A 139 -0.78 -15.64 2.15
CA ALA A 139 0.13 -16.27 1.19
C ALA A 139 -0.61 -17.15 0.19
N GLN A 140 -1.65 -17.88 0.59
CA GLN A 140 -2.50 -18.66 -0.32
C GLN A 140 -3.20 -17.77 -1.37
N LYS A 141 -3.77 -16.63 -0.95
CA LYS A 141 -4.40 -15.67 -1.88
C LYS A 141 -3.40 -15.06 -2.86
N ILE A 142 -2.19 -14.80 -2.40
CA ILE A 142 -1.10 -14.27 -3.23
C ILE A 142 -0.67 -15.33 -4.25
N ALA A 143 -0.45 -16.56 -3.82
CA ALA A 143 -0.11 -17.69 -4.69
C ALA A 143 -1.19 -17.98 -5.75
N ALA A 144 -2.47 -17.70 -5.41
CA ALA A 144 -3.61 -17.81 -6.33
C ALA A 144 -3.72 -16.64 -7.34
N GLY A 145 -2.69 -15.78 -7.46
CA GLY A 145 -2.63 -14.73 -8.48
C GLY A 145 -2.97 -13.31 -7.98
N THR A 146 -3.03 -13.08 -6.66
CA THR A 146 -3.30 -11.76 -6.12
C THR A 146 -2.02 -11.00 -5.83
N SER A 147 -1.76 -9.88 -6.53
CA SER A 147 -0.70 -8.95 -6.14
C SER A 147 -1.05 -8.20 -4.85
N VAL A 148 -0.05 -7.92 -4.02
CA VAL A 148 -0.24 -7.20 -2.76
C VAL A 148 0.83 -6.14 -2.55
N ILE A 149 0.50 -5.13 -1.75
CA ILE A 149 1.49 -4.16 -1.25
C ILE A 149 1.70 -4.39 0.24
N ILE A 150 2.97 -4.36 0.63
CA ILE A 150 3.42 -4.42 2.02
C ILE A 150 4.35 -3.24 2.32
N PHE A 151 4.35 -2.82 3.58
CA PHE A 151 5.35 -1.93 4.15
C PHE A 151 6.19 -2.74 5.14
N PRO A 152 7.36 -3.27 4.71
CA PRO A 152 8.11 -4.24 5.53
C PRO A 152 8.71 -3.64 6.79
N GLU A 153 8.83 -2.32 6.88
CA GLU A 153 9.21 -1.60 8.11
C GLU A 153 8.20 -1.83 9.25
N GLY A 154 6.95 -2.18 8.91
CA GLY A 154 5.88 -2.47 9.85
C GLY A 154 5.24 -1.25 10.51
N THR A 155 5.84 -0.09 10.41
CA THR A 155 5.30 1.21 10.88
C THR A 155 5.86 2.35 10.05
N ARG A 156 5.17 3.49 10.03
CA ARG A 156 5.68 4.70 9.38
C ARG A 156 6.95 5.22 10.08
N SER A 157 7.93 5.61 9.28
CA SER A 157 9.14 6.30 9.72
C SER A 157 8.78 7.60 10.46
N LYS A 158 9.51 7.92 11.52
CA LYS A 158 9.35 9.17 12.26
C LYS A 158 10.26 10.28 11.77
N ASP A 159 11.38 9.90 11.15
CA ASP A 159 12.47 10.79 10.71
C ASP A 159 12.57 10.91 9.18
N GLY A 160 11.67 10.23 8.43
CA GLY A 160 11.67 10.20 6.98
C GLY A 160 12.77 9.34 6.37
N LYS A 161 13.52 8.58 7.17
CA LYS A 161 14.55 7.66 6.69
C LYS A 161 13.99 6.26 6.47
N LEU A 162 14.65 5.50 5.62
CA LEU A 162 14.36 4.09 5.38
C LEU A 162 14.90 3.25 6.55
N HIS A 163 14.00 2.60 7.27
CA HIS A 163 14.32 1.71 8.37
C HIS A 163 14.49 0.26 7.90
N ASP A 164 14.88 -0.62 8.83
CA ASP A 164 15.08 -2.03 8.53
C ASP A 164 13.77 -2.74 8.19
N PHE A 165 13.85 -3.63 7.21
CA PHE A 165 12.73 -4.47 6.80
C PHE A 165 12.61 -5.69 7.72
N LYS A 166 11.43 -5.93 8.22
CA LYS A 166 11.14 -7.07 9.09
C LYS A 166 11.14 -8.37 8.30
N ALA A 167 11.95 -9.32 8.72
CA ALA A 167 12.02 -10.65 8.10
C ALA A 167 10.65 -11.37 8.06
N GLY A 168 9.74 -11.08 9.00
CA GLY A 168 8.37 -11.60 8.98
C GLY A 168 7.56 -11.20 7.76
N ALA A 169 7.83 -10.03 7.16
CA ALA A 169 7.18 -9.59 5.92
C ALA A 169 7.61 -10.44 4.71
N MET A 170 8.86 -10.91 4.70
CA MET A 170 9.40 -11.75 3.62
C MET A 170 8.81 -13.16 3.64
N MET A 171 8.25 -13.59 4.77
CA MET A 171 7.56 -14.89 4.87
C MET A 171 6.37 -15.02 3.92
N LEU A 172 5.74 -13.91 3.56
CA LEU A 172 4.67 -13.92 2.55
C LEU A 172 5.21 -14.35 1.19
N ALA A 173 6.33 -13.79 0.77
CA ALA A 173 6.97 -14.12 -0.50
C ALA A 173 7.45 -15.59 -0.52
N ILE A 174 8.12 -16.02 0.54
CA ILE A 174 8.60 -17.40 0.66
C ILE A 174 7.43 -18.40 0.63
N LYS A 175 6.35 -18.13 1.37
CA LYS A 175 5.19 -19.03 1.43
C LYS A 175 4.36 -19.03 0.15
N SER A 176 4.28 -17.91 -0.55
CA SER A 176 3.50 -17.80 -1.80
C SER A 176 4.31 -18.16 -3.05
N GLY A 177 5.65 -18.16 -2.99
CA GLY A 177 6.52 -18.33 -4.14
C GLY A 177 6.46 -17.16 -5.14
N VAL A 178 5.89 -16.03 -4.75
CA VAL A 178 5.67 -14.87 -5.63
C VAL A 178 6.82 -13.87 -5.47
N PRO A 179 7.36 -13.31 -6.58
CA PRO A 179 8.47 -12.37 -6.54
C PRO A 179 8.16 -11.10 -5.75
N ILE A 180 9.21 -10.54 -5.13
CA ILE A 180 9.15 -9.25 -4.44
C ILE A 180 9.57 -8.15 -5.41
N VAL A 181 8.76 -7.10 -5.52
CA VAL A 181 9.10 -5.88 -6.28
C VAL A 181 9.41 -4.76 -5.30
N PRO A 182 10.66 -4.28 -5.24
CA PRO A 182 11.00 -3.11 -4.45
C PRO A 182 10.32 -1.86 -5.02
N VAL A 183 9.77 -1.02 -4.15
CA VAL A 183 9.14 0.24 -4.54
C VAL A 183 9.66 1.36 -3.63
N ALA A 184 10.18 2.42 -4.22
CA ALA A 184 10.54 3.63 -3.49
C ALA A 184 9.46 4.70 -3.65
N ILE A 185 9.08 5.32 -2.52
CA ILE A 185 8.17 6.45 -2.46
C ILE A 185 8.95 7.64 -1.94
N LEU A 186 9.11 8.68 -2.76
CA LEU A 186 9.85 9.88 -2.43
C LEU A 186 8.90 11.05 -2.20
N GLY A 187 9.16 11.85 -1.18
CA GLY A 187 8.47 13.13 -0.95
C GLY A 187 7.28 13.08 0.00
N THR A 188 6.66 11.94 0.25
CA THR A 188 5.44 11.83 1.10
C THR A 188 5.68 12.24 2.56
N TYR A 189 6.90 12.07 3.09
CA TYR A 189 7.25 12.57 4.40
C TYR A 189 7.06 14.10 4.53
N LYS A 190 7.39 14.86 3.48
CA LYS A 190 7.19 16.32 3.44
C LYS A 190 5.72 16.71 3.32
N ILE A 191 4.88 15.83 2.76
CA ILE A 191 3.44 16.06 2.60
C ILE A 191 2.71 15.93 3.94
N LEU A 192 2.91 14.82 4.65
CA LEU A 192 2.26 14.56 5.93
C LEU A 192 3.14 13.64 6.82
N PRO A 193 4.08 14.18 7.59
CA PRO A 193 4.88 13.41 8.53
C PRO A 193 4.02 12.66 9.55
N LYS A 194 4.52 11.55 10.06
CA LYS A 194 3.84 10.79 11.13
C LYS A 194 3.59 11.69 12.34
N GLY A 195 2.34 11.73 12.82
CA GLY A 195 1.92 12.54 13.97
C GLY A 195 1.52 13.99 13.64
N LYS A 196 1.63 14.41 12.37
CA LYS A 196 1.09 15.68 11.91
C LYS A 196 -0.32 15.50 11.33
N LEU A 197 -1.13 16.56 11.39
CA LEU A 197 -2.51 16.58 10.88
C LEU A 197 -2.64 17.43 9.61
N PHE A 198 -1.79 18.42 9.45
CA PHE A 198 -1.87 19.35 8.32
C PHE A 198 -1.07 18.87 7.13
N VAL A 199 -1.75 18.78 6.01
CA VAL A 199 -1.16 18.38 4.73
C VAL A 199 -0.45 19.56 4.09
N THR A 200 0.77 19.33 3.63
CA THR A 200 1.54 20.31 2.84
C THR A 200 1.52 19.89 1.37
N PRO A 201 1.16 20.76 0.43
CA PRO A 201 1.26 20.47 -1.00
C PRO A 201 2.68 20.15 -1.42
N GLY A 202 2.84 19.29 -2.44
CA GLY A 202 4.18 18.96 -2.92
C GLY A 202 4.21 17.93 -4.03
N LYS A 203 5.43 17.50 -4.37
CA LYS A 203 5.68 16.49 -5.39
C LYS A 203 6.04 15.16 -4.73
N VAL A 204 5.54 14.08 -5.30
CA VAL A 204 5.83 12.71 -4.90
C VAL A 204 6.26 11.94 -6.14
N GLU A 205 7.23 11.07 -5.98
CA GLU A 205 7.65 10.16 -7.04
C GLU A 205 7.56 8.72 -6.52
N ILE A 206 7.05 7.84 -7.37
CA ILE A 206 7.04 6.38 -7.15
C ILE A 206 8.03 5.78 -8.13
N ARG A 207 8.98 5.00 -7.65
CA ARG A 207 9.92 4.25 -8.48
C ARG A 207 9.75 2.76 -8.22
N VAL A 208 9.61 2.00 -9.29
CA VAL A 208 9.42 0.54 -9.24
C VAL A 208 10.71 -0.14 -9.67
N GLY A 209 11.25 -1.01 -8.81
CA GLY A 209 12.48 -1.74 -9.08
C GLY A 209 12.25 -3.07 -9.78
N ARG A 210 13.35 -3.76 -10.08
CA ARG A 210 13.31 -5.10 -10.69
C ARG A 210 12.78 -6.13 -9.71
N PRO A 211 11.96 -7.10 -10.18
CA PRO A 211 11.50 -8.20 -9.35
C PRO A 211 12.67 -9.03 -8.77
N ILE A 212 12.60 -9.35 -7.48
CA ILE A 212 13.49 -10.27 -6.79
C ILE A 212 12.80 -11.64 -6.78
N GLU A 213 13.37 -12.60 -7.51
CA GLU A 213 12.81 -13.96 -7.60
C GLU A 213 12.98 -14.73 -6.29
N ILE A 214 11.97 -15.55 -5.95
CA ILE A 214 11.91 -16.27 -4.66
C ILE A 214 12.23 -17.77 -4.82
N LYS A 215 12.26 -18.30 -6.04
CA LYS A 215 12.37 -19.74 -6.30
C LYS A 215 13.51 -20.46 -5.55
N ASN A 216 14.62 -19.77 -5.28
CA ASN A 216 15.81 -20.33 -4.64
C ASN A 216 15.91 -19.94 -3.16
N HIS A 217 14.86 -19.34 -2.56
CA HIS A 217 14.88 -18.86 -1.18
C HIS A 217 13.89 -19.65 -0.31
N GLY A 218 14.39 -20.15 0.81
CA GLY A 218 13.60 -20.84 1.83
C GLY A 218 13.43 -20.05 3.12
N PHE A 219 12.86 -20.69 4.14
CA PHE A 219 12.61 -20.06 5.44
C PHE A 219 13.87 -19.49 6.12
N LYS A 220 15.02 -20.08 5.85
CA LYS A 220 16.32 -19.62 6.38
C LYS A 220 16.75 -18.27 5.79
N ASP A 221 16.30 -17.97 4.58
CA ASP A 221 16.71 -16.80 3.82
C ASP A 221 15.89 -15.53 4.09
N LYS A 222 14.90 -15.58 4.99
CA LYS A 222 14.02 -14.46 5.29
C LYS A 222 14.75 -13.17 5.68
N HIS A 223 15.88 -13.27 6.39
CA HIS A 223 16.70 -12.11 6.76
C HIS A 223 17.50 -11.58 5.57
N THR A 224 18.04 -12.46 4.74
CA THR A 224 18.73 -12.12 3.49
C THR A 224 17.79 -11.42 2.53
N LEU A 225 16.57 -11.96 2.34
CA LEU A 225 15.54 -11.32 1.51
C LEU A 225 15.11 -9.95 2.04
N ALA A 226 14.99 -9.79 3.35
CA ALA A 226 14.67 -8.50 3.96
C ALA A 226 15.77 -7.47 3.67
N LYS A 227 17.04 -7.87 3.81
CA LYS A 227 18.20 -7.03 3.50
C LYS A 227 18.24 -6.67 2.01
N LEU A 228 18.15 -7.64 1.12
CA LEU A 228 18.16 -7.43 -0.34
C LEU A 228 17.02 -6.50 -0.78
N SER A 229 15.80 -6.74 -0.28
CA SER A 229 14.65 -5.89 -0.62
C SER A 229 14.82 -4.45 -0.10
N ARG A 230 15.40 -4.28 1.09
CA ARG A 230 15.69 -2.96 1.65
C ARG A 230 16.77 -2.23 0.86
N GLU A 231 17.85 -2.91 0.49
CA GLU A 231 18.96 -2.36 -0.30
C GLU A 231 18.45 -1.90 -1.69
N ALA A 232 17.63 -2.71 -2.34
CA ALA A 232 17.00 -2.34 -3.61
C ALA A 232 16.08 -1.11 -3.49
N VAL A 233 15.32 -0.97 -2.39
CA VAL A 233 14.53 0.25 -2.13
C VAL A 233 15.46 1.43 -1.83
N ALA A 234 16.55 1.23 -1.09
CA ALA A 234 17.54 2.29 -0.80
C ALA A 234 18.19 2.83 -2.09
N GLU A 235 18.55 1.96 -3.02
CA GLU A 235 19.07 2.33 -4.33
C GLU A 235 18.06 3.20 -5.11
N LEU A 236 16.80 2.77 -5.19
CA LEU A 236 15.74 3.54 -5.84
C LEU A 236 15.47 4.91 -5.19
N LEU A 237 15.80 5.09 -3.90
CA LEU A 237 15.66 6.39 -3.22
C LEU A 237 16.76 7.37 -3.59
N THR A 238 17.92 6.89 -4.08
CA THR A 238 19.10 7.71 -4.39
C THR A 238 19.28 7.98 -5.90
N THR A 239 18.73 7.15 -6.76
CA THR A 239 18.72 7.34 -8.22
C THR A 239 17.83 8.51 -8.63
#